data_06480314a8587de8543657410c4a6758
#
_entry.id   06480314a8587de8543657410c4a6758
#
_cell.length_a   1.000
_cell.length_b   1.000
_cell.length_c   1.000
_cell.angle_alpha   90.00
_cell.angle_beta   90.00
_cell.angle_gamma   90.00
#
_symmetry.space_group_name_H-M   'P 1'
#
loop_
_entity.id
_entity.type
_entity.pdbx_description
1 polymer ?
#
loop_
_entity_poly.entity_id
_entity_poly.type
_entity_poly.pdbx_seq_one_letter_code
_entity_poly.pdbx_strand_id
1 'polypeptide(L)'
;MLISTTAGPDGRRHRAQVLLRLAGLAAVWYGLLVLPPGISSSGPGLVVAVTAGLASVGWLVMITPLRRHPALMITALAVQVTCGAVLAGITQSGPGVVLPAVGVFDAVVLLTPAVAVAITVAGVVALTAAALAAGGPAVPAVAGYTFALAAALLLGFNRRQYMARVEQGDLLLAQAERARREQARAATLEERTRIAREIHDVLAHSLGALAVQLDVTEALLDNGADTTV
;
A
#
# COMPACT_ATOMS: atom_id res chain seq x y z
N MET A 1 10.54 37.36 -0.83
CA MET A 1 9.22 36.69 -0.81
C MET A 1 9.51 35.21 -1.10
N LEU A 2 9.79 34.45 -0.02
CA LEU A 2 10.17 33.03 -0.06
C LEU A 2 8.88 32.21 -0.08
N ILE A 3 8.59 31.56 -1.22
CA ILE A 3 7.46 30.63 -1.37
C ILE A 3 7.83 29.36 -0.60
N SER A 4 7.29 29.24 0.62
CA SER A 4 7.31 28.00 1.38
C SER A 4 6.33 27.01 0.71
N THR A 5 6.82 26.21 -0.22
CA THR A 5 6.09 25.04 -0.71
C THR A 5 6.01 24.03 0.42
N THR A 6 4.96 24.08 1.23
CA THR A 6 4.58 23.02 2.16
C THR A 6 4.21 21.81 1.33
N ALA A 7 5.16 20.90 1.15
CA ALA A 7 4.89 19.60 0.52
C ALA A 7 3.84 18.90 1.37
N GLY A 8 2.71 18.54 0.76
CA GLY A 8 1.65 17.77 1.40
C GLY A 8 2.19 16.44 2.00
N PRO A 9 1.42 15.75 2.83
CA PRO A 9 1.86 14.55 3.54
C PRO A 9 2.47 13.48 2.62
N ASP A 10 2.01 13.39 1.38
CA ASP A 10 2.53 12.46 0.37
C ASP A 10 3.93 12.83 -0.13
N GLY A 11 4.22 14.13 -0.28
CA GLY A 11 5.54 14.60 -0.66
C GLY A 11 6.60 14.36 0.43
N ARG A 12 6.21 14.43 1.71
CA ARG A 12 7.12 14.11 2.83
C ARG A 12 7.44 12.62 2.89
N ARG A 13 6.45 11.75 2.71
CA ARG A 13 6.63 10.28 2.68
C ARG A 13 7.53 9.86 1.52
N HIS A 14 7.34 10.42 0.34
CA HIS A 14 8.19 10.13 -0.81
C HIS A 14 9.65 10.57 -0.56
N ARG A 15 9.88 11.78 -0.05
CA ARG A 15 11.24 12.26 0.30
C ARG A 15 11.90 11.37 1.35
N ALA A 16 11.18 10.97 2.39
CA ALA A 16 11.70 10.08 3.43
C ALA A 16 12.12 8.72 2.84
N GLN A 17 11.34 8.15 1.92
CA GLN A 17 11.69 6.90 1.25
C GLN A 17 12.94 7.04 0.38
N VAL A 18 13.06 8.13 -0.38
CA VAL A 18 14.27 8.41 -1.20
C VAL A 18 15.48 8.55 -0.31
N LEU A 19 15.39 9.34 0.76
CA LEU A 19 16.51 9.54 1.69
C LEU A 19 16.94 8.22 2.36
N LEU A 20 15.98 7.40 2.79
CA LEU A 20 16.27 6.09 3.37
C LEU A 20 16.97 5.16 2.38
N ARG A 21 16.56 5.16 1.13
CA ARG A 21 17.20 4.36 0.06
C ARG A 21 18.61 4.87 -0.23
N LEU A 22 18.83 6.18 -0.31
CA LEU A 22 20.16 6.75 -0.52
C LEU A 22 21.09 6.47 0.66
N ALA A 23 20.60 6.58 1.89
CA ALA A 23 21.36 6.24 3.09
C ALA A 23 21.72 4.74 3.13
N GLY A 24 20.81 3.85 2.74
CA GLY A 24 21.08 2.42 2.63
C GLY A 24 22.16 2.11 1.59
N LEU A 25 22.09 2.76 0.42
CA LEU A 25 23.12 2.60 -0.62
C LEU A 25 24.48 3.12 -0.15
N ALA A 26 24.51 4.27 0.51
CA ALA A 26 25.75 4.83 1.08
C ALA A 26 26.38 3.90 2.14
N ALA A 27 25.55 3.29 3.00
CA ALA A 27 26.01 2.34 4.00
C ALA A 27 26.62 1.08 3.37
N VAL A 28 26.02 0.56 2.27
CA VAL A 28 26.59 -0.58 1.54
C VAL A 28 27.96 -0.21 0.94
N TRP A 29 28.06 0.94 0.26
CA TRP A 29 29.32 1.39 -0.31
C TRP A 29 30.39 1.63 0.76
N TYR A 30 30.04 2.23 1.88
CA TYR A 30 30.93 2.39 3.02
C TYR A 30 31.44 1.03 3.51
N GLY A 31 30.55 0.04 3.69
CA GLY A 31 30.94 -1.32 4.10
C GLY A 31 31.89 -1.99 3.10
N LEU A 32 31.67 -1.82 1.79
CA LEU A 32 32.54 -2.37 0.74
C LEU A 32 33.91 -1.70 0.67
N LEU A 33 34.03 -0.45 1.10
CA LEU A 33 35.30 0.26 1.17
C LEU A 33 36.15 -0.13 2.39
N VAL A 34 35.48 -0.47 3.50
CA VAL A 34 36.12 -0.74 4.79
C VAL A 34 36.46 -2.23 4.95
N LEU A 35 35.62 -3.13 4.41
CA LEU A 35 35.76 -4.59 4.59
C LEU A 35 36.48 -5.23 3.39
N PRO A 36 37.44 -6.14 3.61
CA PRO A 36 38.07 -6.90 2.54
C PRO A 36 37.11 -7.95 1.91
N PRO A 37 37.28 -8.29 0.61
CA PRO A 37 38.22 -7.71 -0.33
C PRO A 37 37.72 -6.34 -0.82
N GLY A 38 38.46 -5.28 -0.56
CA GLY A 38 38.11 -3.92 -0.93
C GLY A 38 37.99 -3.73 -2.45
N ILE A 39 37.53 -2.53 -2.85
CA ILE A 39 37.44 -2.12 -4.26
C ILE A 39 38.86 -1.87 -4.78
N SER A 40 39.22 -2.50 -5.90
CA SER A 40 40.49 -2.24 -6.61
C SER A 40 40.28 -2.20 -8.13
N SER A 41 41.24 -1.66 -8.84
CA SER A 41 41.21 -1.52 -10.31
C SER A 41 41.66 -2.78 -11.07
N SER A 42 42.02 -3.86 -10.34
CA SER A 42 42.50 -5.10 -10.94
C SER A 42 42.08 -6.32 -10.13
N GLY A 43 42.06 -7.47 -10.80
CA GLY A 43 41.74 -8.74 -10.17
C GLY A 43 40.33 -8.82 -9.54
N PRO A 44 40.18 -9.51 -8.37
CA PRO A 44 38.89 -9.69 -7.72
C PRO A 44 38.18 -8.40 -7.34
N GLY A 45 38.95 -7.33 -6.99
CA GLY A 45 38.39 -6.04 -6.61
C GLY A 45 37.72 -5.30 -7.78
N LEU A 46 38.14 -5.54 -9.04
CA LEU A 46 37.45 -5.00 -10.21
C LEU A 46 36.05 -5.65 -10.36
N VAL A 47 35.97 -6.95 -10.14
CA VAL A 47 34.66 -7.66 -10.20
C VAL A 47 33.73 -7.13 -9.11
N VAL A 48 34.24 -6.91 -7.89
CA VAL A 48 33.49 -6.29 -6.80
C VAL A 48 32.99 -4.90 -7.19
N ALA A 49 33.83 -4.07 -7.76
CA ALA A 49 33.48 -2.71 -8.20
C ALA A 49 32.37 -2.71 -9.28
N VAL A 50 32.54 -3.56 -10.31
CA VAL A 50 31.57 -3.66 -11.41
C VAL A 50 30.22 -4.20 -10.94
N THR A 51 30.20 -5.29 -10.16
CA THR A 51 28.96 -5.88 -9.65
C THR A 51 28.24 -4.96 -8.68
N ALA A 52 28.96 -4.28 -7.79
CA ALA A 52 28.41 -3.26 -6.89
C ALA A 52 27.84 -2.07 -7.67
N GLY A 53 28.55 -1.60 -8.70
CA GLY A 53 28.10 -0.52 -9.58
C GLY A 53 26.80 -0.87 -10.31
N LEU A 54 26.75 -2.03 -10.97
CA LEU A 54 25.55 -2.50 -11.68
C LEU A 54 24.36 -2.70 -10.75
N ALA A 55 24.57 -3.32 -9.59
CA ALA A 55 23.52 -3.48 -8.60
C ALA A 55 23.01 -2.12 -8.07
N SER A 56 23.90 -1.14 -7.90
CA SER A 56 23.55 0.22 -7.50
C SER A 56 22.74 0.96 -8.57
N VAL A 57 23.04 0.75 -9.85
CA VAL A 57 22.24 1.30 -10.96
C VAL A 57 20.80 0.76 -10.89
N GLY A 58 20.63 -0.55 -10.69
CA GLY A 58 19.30 -1.17 -10.48
C GLY A 58 18.56 -0.53 -9.30
N TRP A 59 19.26 -0.33 -8.18
CA TRP A 59 18.71 0.34 -7.00
C TRP A 59 18.27 1.78 -7.30
N LEU A 60 19.07 2.56 -8.01
CA LEU A 60 18.76 3.95 -8.35
C LEU A 60 17.59 4.07 -9.33
N VAL A 61 17.43 3.13 -10.26
CA VAL A 61 16.28 3.10 -11.18
C VAL A 61 14.97 3.03 -10.40
N MET A 62 14.94 2.35 -9.25
CA MET A 62 13.73 2.26 -8.41
C MET A 62 13.33 3.59 -7.74
N ILE A 63 14.26 4.57 -7.65
CA ILE A 63 14.00 5.90 -7.09
C ILE A 63 13.51 6.87 -8.18
N THR A 64 13.80 6.56 -9.45
CA THR A 64 13.50 7.44 -10.59
C THR A 64 12.11 7.16 -11.21
N PRO A 65 11.55 8.08 -12.01
CA PRO A 65 10.31 7.84 -12.76
C PRO A 65 10.44 6.74 -13.83
N LEU A 66 11.66 6.32 -14.19
CA LEU A 66 11.93 5.24 -15.14
C LEU A 66 11.29 3.89 -14.71
N ARG A 67 11.03 3.68 -13.44
CA ARG A 67 10.31 2.50 -12.92
C ARG A 67 8.91 2.30 -13.52
N ARG A 68 8.34 3.32 -14.20
CA ARG A 68 7.03 3.23 -14.86
C ARG A 68 7.04 2.34 -16.11
N HIS A 69 8.20 2.07 -16.69
CA HIS A 69 8.35 1.15 -17.82
C HIS A 69 8.54 -0.28 -17.30
N PRO A 70 7.58 -1.21 -17.54
CA PRO A 70 7.60 -2.54 -16.92
C PRO A 70 8.83 -3.35 -17.31
N ALA A 71 9.27 -3.29 -18.57
CA ALA A 71 10.47 -3.98 -19.02
C ALA A 71 11.73 -3.46 -18.30
N LEU A 72 11.87 -2.15 -18.17
CA LEU A 72 13.02 -1.53 -17.51
C LEU A 72 13.03 -1.86 -16.00
N MET A 73 11.87 -1.90 -15.38
CA MET A 73 11.73 -2.26 -13.97
C MET A 73 12.14 -3.72 -13.73
N ILE A 74 11.69 -4.65 -14.57
CA ILE A 74 12.06 -6.08 -14.46
C ILE A 74 13.56 -6.25 -14.66
N THR A 75 14.12 -5.66 -15.69
CA THR A 75 15.58 -5.76 -15.98
C THR A 75 16.42 -5.12 -14.87
N ALA A 76 16.03 -3.96 -14.36
CA ALA A 76 16.74 -3.29 -13.27
C ALA A 76 16.74 -4.15 -11.99
N LEU A 77 15.60 -4.75 -11.62
CA LEU A 77 15.51 -5.64 -10.46
C LEU A 77 16.30 -6.94 -10.67
N ALA A 78 16.23 -7.53 -11.87
CA ALA A 78 17.01 -8.72 -12.18
C ALA A 78 18.52 -8.44 -12.09
N VAL A 79 18.99 -7.33 -12.66
CA VAL A 79 20.40 -6.90 -12.56
C VAL A 79 20.80 -6.61 -11.12
N GLN A 80 19.96 -5.89 -10.36
CA GLN A 80 20.23 -5.59 -8.96
C GLN A 80 20.37 -6.86 -8.13
N VAL A 81 19.46 -7.82 -8.28
CA VAL A 81 19.47 -9.06 -7.50
C VAL A 81 20.63 -9.96 -7.92
N THR A 82 20.85 -10.16 -9.22
CA THR A 82 21.91 -11.08 -9.70
C THR A 82 23.31 -10.52 -9.44
N CYS A 83 23.57 -9.25 -9.78
CA CYS A 83 24.86 -8.63 -9.51
C CYS A 83 25.13 -8.44 -8.01
N GLY A 84 24.10 -8.09 -7.22
CA GLY A 84 24.21 -8.03 -5.77
C GLY A 84 24.45 -9.40 -5.14
N ALA A 85 23.87 -10.47 -5.68
CA ALA A 85 24.09 -11.83 -5.24
C ALA A 85 25.52 -12.33 -5.56
N VAL A 86 26.03 -12.01 -6.76
CA VAL A 86 27.44 -12.26 -7.12
C VAL A 86 28.38 -11.51 -6.17
N LEU A 87 28.09 -10.24 -5.92
CA LEU A 87 28.85 -9.43 -4.96
C LEU A 87 28.90 -10.08 -3.57
N ALA A 88 27.75 -10.50 -3.05
CA ALA A 88 27.65 -11.15 -1.74
C ALA A 88 28.42 -12.49 -1.71
N GLY A 89 28.37 -13.27 -2.80
CA GLY A 89 29.10 -14.52 -2.94
C GLY A 89 30.63 -14.35 -2.96
N ILE A 90 31.11 -13.30 -3.63
CA ILE A 90 32.58 -13.02 -3.71
C ILE A 90 33.08 -12.44 -2.39
N THR A 91 32.37 -11.44 -1.84
CA THR A 91 32.86 -10.74 -0.64
C THR A 91 32.68 -11.57 0.62
N GLN A 92 31.69 -12.45 0.65
CA GLN A 92 31.28 -13.24 1.83
C GLN A 92 31.14 -12.37 3.10
N SER A 93 30.92 -11.05 2.91
CA SER A 93 30.80 -10.05 3.96
C SER A 93 29.38 -9.46 4.01
N GLY A 94 28.90 -9.16 5.23
CA GLY A 94 27.50 -8.76 5.50
C GLY A 94 26.91 -7.66 4.63
N PRO A 95 27.64 -6.57 4.28
CA PRO A 95 27.08 -5.47 3.47
C PRO A 95 26.64 -5.89 2.06
N GLY A 96 27.30 -6.89 1.46
CA GLY A 96 26.99 -7.35 0.10
C GLY A 96 25.57 -7.92 -0.07
N VAL A 97 24.99 -8.49 0.99
CA VAL A 97 23.65 -9.10 0.92
C VAL A 97 22.51 -8.09 0.86
N VAL A 98 22.74 -6.87 1.28
CA VAL A 98 21.68 -5.83 1.35
C VAL A 98 21.11 -5.50 -0.03
N LEU A 99 22.00 -5.39 -1.05
CA LEU A 99 21.57 -5.06 -2.41
C LEU A 99 20.61 -6.09 -3.01
N PRO A 100 20.92 -7.40 -3.02
CA PRO A 100 20.01 -8.41 -3.54
C PRO A 100 18.77 -8.59 -2.65
N ALA A 101 18.88 -8.49 -1.32
CA ALA A 101 17.75 -8.63 -0.41
C ALA A 101 16.69 -7.54 -0.64
N VAL A 102 17.11 -6.29 -0.78
CA VAL A 102 16.17 -5.19 -1.12
C VAL A 102 15.60 -5.36 -2.52
N GLY A 103 16.40 -5.81 -3.49
CA GLY A 103 15.93 -6.12 -4.84
C GLY A 103 14.86 -7.21 -4.86
N VAL A 104 15.04 -8.29 -4.11
CA VAL A 104 14.04 -9.36 -3.93
C VAL A 104 12.77 -8.83 -3.28
N PHE A 105 12.89 -8.05 -2.20
CA PHE A 105 11.73 -7.43 -1.56
C PHE A 105 10.94 -6.54 -2.54
N ASP A 106 11.61 -5.66 -3.28
CA ASP A 106 10.99 -4.79 -4.28
C ASP A 106 10.35 -5.61 -5.42
N ALA A 107 11.01 -6.68 -5.87
CA ALA A 107 10.48 -7.56 -6.92
C ALA A 107 9.15 -8.19 -6.51
N VAL A 108 9.03 -8.69 -5.27
CA VAL A 108 7.78 -9.28 -4.75
C VAL A 108 6.66 -8.25 -4.63
N VAL A 109 6.99 -7.03 -4.20
CA VAL A 109 6.00 -5.96 -4.02
C VAL A 109 5.49 -5.42 -5.36
N LEU A 110 6.38 -5.31 -6.37
CA LEU A 110 6.11 -4.61 -7.63
C LEU A 110 5.77 -5.52 -8.81
N LEU A 111 6.28 -6.77 -8.84
CA LEU A 111 6.12 -7.70 -9.95
C LEU A 111 5.10 -8.81 -9.63
N THR A 112 4.83 -9.65 -10.64
CA THR A 112 4.04 -10.87 -10.41
C THR A 112 4.82 -11.87 -9.55
N PRO A 113 4.15 -12.69 -8.73
CA PRO A 113 4.82 -13.67 -7.86
C PRO A 113 5.78 -14.59 -8.61
N ALA A 114 5.39 -15.05 -9.80
CA ALA A 114 6.20 -15.95 -10.61
C ALA A 114 7.53 -15.29 -11.04
N VAL A 115 7.48 -14.03 -11.49
CA VAL A 115 8.69 -13.27 -11.90
C VAL A 115 9.59 -12.99 -10.70
N ALA A 116 9.00 -12.60 -9.55
CA ALA A 116 9.75 -12.34 -8.33
C ALA A 116 10.49 -13.61 -7.84
N VAL A 117 9.83 -14.77 -7.85
CA VAL A 117 10.44 -16.05 -7.50
C VAL A 117 11.53 -16.41 -8.49
N ALA A 118 11.31 -16.25 -9.80
CA ALA A 118 12.32 -16.53 -10.83
C ALA A 118 13.59 -15.67 -10.64
N ILE A 119 13.42 -14.36 -10.37
CA ILE A 119 14.54 -13.45 -10.06
C ILE A 119 15.28 -13.89 -8.78
N THR A 120 14.53 -14.31 -7.75
CA THR A 120 15.14 -14.78 -6.49
C THR A 120 15.94 -16.07 -6.71
N VAL A 121 15.39 -17.04 -7.45
CA VAL A 121 16.09 -18.29 -7.79
C VAL A 121 17.37 -17.98 -8.60
N ALA A 122 17.29 -17.10 -9.60
CA ALA A 122 18.46 -16.68 -10.37
C ALA A 122 19.52 -16.02 -9.45
N GLY A 123 19.09 -15.23 -8.48
CA GLY A 123 19.97 -14.63 -7.46
C GLY A 123 20.66 -15.70 -6.59
N VAL A 124 19.94 -16.72 -6.11
CA VAL A 124 20.51 -17.80 -5.30
C VAL A 124 21.52 -18.63 -6.12
N VAL A 125 21.23 -18.92 -7.39
CA VAL A 125 22.16 -19.60 -8.29
C VAL A 125 23.43 -18.76 -8.51
N ALA A 126 23.28 -17.47 -8.79
CA ALA A 126 24.40 -16.54 -8.98
C ALA A 126 25.26 -16.42 -7.71
N LEU A 127 24.61 -16.31 -6.51
CA LEU A 127 25.29 -16.30 -5.22
C LEU A 127 26.13 -17.57 -5.00
N THR A 128 25.52 -18.74 -5.23
CA THR A 128 26.18 -20.03 -5.02
C THR A 128 27.36 -20.21 -5.97
N ALA A 129 27.19 -19.90 -7.24
CA ALA A 129 28.24 -19.97 -8.24
C ALA A 129 29.43 -19.03 -7.89
N ALA A 130 29.12 -17.80 -7.49
CA ALA A 130 30.14 -16.82 -7.09
C ALA A 130 30.89 -17.23 -5.81
N ALA A 131 30.19 -17.75 -4.81
CA ALA A 131 30.79 -18.22 -3.57
C ALA A 131 31.73 -19.43 -3.78
N LEU A 132 31.33 -20.37 -4.67
CA LEU A 132 32.16 -21.51 -5.02
C LEU A 132 33.42 -21.08 -5.81
N ALA A 133 33.29 -20.09 -6.72
CA ALA A 133 34.39 -19.57 -7.49
C ALA A 133 35.40 -18.76 -6.65
N ALA A 134 34.91 -18.07 -5.61
CA ALA A 134 35.76 -17.25 -4.73
C ALA A 134 36.63 -18.07 -3.79
N GLY A 135 36.29 -19.34 -3.52
CA GLY A 135 36.95 -20.18 -2.51
C GLY A 135 36.59 -19.76 -1.08
N GLY A 136 37.04 -20.51 -0.10
CA GLY A 136 36.77 -20.23 1.32
C GLY A 136 35.55 -20.98 1.87
N PRO A 137 35.03 -20.61 3.06
CA PRO A 137 33.93 -21.31 3.71
C PRO A 137 32.58 -21.01 3.07
N ALA A 138 32.39 -21.49 1.82
CA ALA A 138 31.21 -21.18 1.00
C ALA A 138 29.88 -21.59 1.66
N VAL A 139 29.86 -22.74 2.37
CA VAL A 139 28.63 -23.31 2.91
C VAL A 139 27.90 -22.38 3.90
N PRO A 140 28.55 -21.87 4.97
CA PRO A 140 27.84 -20.98 5.90
C PRO A 140 27.45 -19.65 5.26
N ALA A 141 28.28 -19.09 4.37
CA ALA A 141 27.97 -17.86 3.67
C ALA A 141 26.76 -18.04 2.72
N VAL A 142 26.76 -19.09 1.91
CA VAL A 142 25.63 -19.41 1.00
C VAL A 142 24.35 -19.67 1.82
N ALA A 143 24.42 -20.46 2.89
CA ALA A 143 23.26 -20.74 3.74
C ALA A 143 22.70 -19.45 4.38
N GLY A 144 23.55 -18.61 4.97
CA GLY A 144 23.14 -17.35 5.61
C GLY A 144 22.52 -16.38 4.63
N TYR A 145 23.12 -16.21 3.44
CA TYR A 145 22.61 -15.26 2.44
C TYR A 145 21.38 -15.78 1.74
N THR A 146 21.27 -17.08 1.47
CA THR A 146 20.05 -17.70 0.95
C THR A 146 18.90 -17.52 1.94
N PHE A 147 19.16 -17.69 3.24
CA PHE A 147 18.18 -17.41 4.28
C PHE A 147 17.75 -15.92 4.29
N ALA A 148 18.69 -14.99 4.12
CA ALA A 148 18.38 -13.56 4.02
C ALA A 148 17.52 -13.23 2.80
N LEU A 149 17.79 -13.84 1.64
CA LEU A 149 16.96 -13.68 0.44
C LEU A 149 15.56 -14.30 0.62
N ALA A 150 15.47 -15.46 1.26
CA ALA A 150 14.19 -16.08 1.60
C ALA A 150 13.39 -15.23 2.58
N ALA A 151 14.03 -14.65 3.58
CA ALA A 151 13.40 -13.71 4.51
C ALA A 151 12.91 -12.45 3.79
N ALA A 152 13.70 -11.88 2.87
CA ALA A 152 13.30 -10.73 2.06
C ALA A 152 12.09 -11.07 1.16
N LEU A 153 12.06 -12.26 0.57
CA LEU A 153 10.94 -12.77 -0.22
C LEU A 153 9.66 -12.86 0.63
N LEU A 154 9.75 -13.46 1.82
CA LEU A 154 8.61 -13.60 2.74
C LEU A 154 8.11 -12.24 3.24
N LEU A 155 9.02 -11.33 3.59
CA LEU A 155 8.66 -9.97 3.99
C LEU A 155 7.98 -9.20 2.84
N GLY A 156 8.45 -9.37 1.62
CA GLY A 156 7.80 -8.82 0.43
C GLY A 156 6.38 -9.34 0.24
N PHE A 157 6.16 -10.65 0.35
CA PHE A 157 4.82 -11.26 0.28
C PHE A 157 3.91 -10.76 1.41
N ASN A 158 4.42 -10.72 2.63
CA ASN A 158 3.68 -10.19 3.77
C ASN A 158 3.27 -8.72 3.53
N ARG A 159 4.19 -7.89 3.06
CA ARG A 159 3.93 -6.49 2.70
C ARG A 159 2.86 -6.35 1.64
N ARG A 160 2.94 -7.17 0.58
CA ARG A 160 1.95 -7.21 -0.51
C ARG A 160 0.56 -7.59 0.01
N GLN A 161 0.47 -8.64 0.84
CA GLN A 161 -0.80 -9.05 1.46
C GLN A 161 -1.36 -7.98 2.39
N TYR A 162 -0.50 -7.34 3.17
CA TYR A 162 -0.91 -6.24 4.04
C TYR A 162 -1.52 -5.06 3.24
N MET A 163 -0.87 -4.67 2.14
CA MET A 163 -1.39 -3.59 1.29
C MET A 163 -2.75 -3.95 0.67
N ALA A 164 -2.91 -5.20 0.20
CA ALA A 164 -4.19 -5.67 -0.34
C ALA A 164 -5.30 -5.67 0.73
N ARG A 165 -4.99 -6.04 1.98
CA ARG A 165 -5.95 -5.98 3.10
C ARG A 165 -6.35 -4.56 3.47
N VAL A 166 -5.41 -3.61 3.46
CA VAL A 166 -5.70 -2.19 3.70
C VAL A 166 -6.65 -1.66 2.63
N GLU A 167 -6.38 -1.92 1.36
CA GLU A 167 -7.25 -1.50 0.26
C GLU A 167 -8.68 -2.10 0.36
N GLN A 168 -8.77 -3.38 0.71
CA GLN A 168 -10.07 -4.03 0.97
C GLN A 168 -10.80 -3.39 2.16
N GLY A 169 -10.07 -3.05 3.23
CA GLY A 169 -10.61 -2.35 4.40
C GLY A 169 -11.20 -0.99 4.03
N ASP A 170 -10.50 -0.20 3.23
CA ASP A 170 -10.96 1.11 2.78
C ASP A 170 -12.23 1.00 1.92
N LEU A 171 -12.31 -0.01 1.04
CA LEU A 171 -13.51 -0.29 0.25
C LEU A 171 -14.71 -0.67 1.12
N LEU A 172 -14.51 -1.53 2.13
CA LEU A 172 -15.57 -1.93 3.07
C LEU A 172 -16.07 -0.74 3.90
N LEU A 173 -15.17 0.12 4.37
CA LEU A 173 -15.54 1.35 5.07
C LEU A 173 -16.38 2.27 4.19
N ALA A 174 -15.98 2.48 2.94
CA ALA A 174 -16.73 3.28 1.99
C ALA A 174 -18.14 2.70 1.69
N GLN A 175 -18.27 1.38 1.61
CA GLN A 175 -19.56 0.71 1.47
C GLN A 175 -20.44 0.87 2.72
N ALA A 176 -19.86 0.69 3.91
CA ALA A 176 -20.57 0.86 5.17
C ALA A 176 -21.10 2.30 5.35
N GLU A 177 -20.31 3.30 4.98
CA GLU A 177 -20.76 4.69 5.00
C GLU A 177 -21.91 4.97 4.04
N ARG A 178 -21.88 4.39 2.83
CA ARG A 178 -22.99 4.52 1.86
C ARG A 178 -24.27 3.90 2.43
N ALA A 179 -24.17 2.67 2.95
CA ALA A 179 -25.31 1.98 3.56
C ALA A 179 -25.91 2.78 4.73
N ARG A 180 -25.08 3.34 5.61
CA ARG A 180 -25.55 4.21 6.70
C ARG A 180 -26.29 5.45 6.20
N ARG A 181 -25.78 6.10 5.12
CA ARG A 181 -26.46 7.27 4.52
C ARG A 181 -27.81 6.91 3.91
N GLU A 182 -27.91 5.74 3.27
CA GLU A 182 -29.17 5.23 2.71
C GLU A 182 -30.17 4.90 3.81
N GLN A 183 -29.74 4.24 4.88
CA GLN A 183 -30.57 3.96 6.05
C GLN A 183 -31.10 5.24 6.72
N ALA A 184 -30.23 6.25 6.88
CA ALA A 184 -30.63 7.54 7.44
C ALA A 184 -31.68 8.25 6.57
N ARG A 185 -31.53 8.17 5.23
CA ARG A 185 -32.53 8.73 4.29
C ARG A 185 -33.86 7.97 4.38
N ALA A 186 -33.81 6.64 4.42
CA ALA A 186 -35.01 5.80 4.56
C ALA A 186 -35.74 6.12 5.86
N ALA A 187 -35.04 6.17 7.00
CA ALA A 187 -35.61 6.54 8.29
C ALA A 187 -36.26 7.94 8.28
N THR A 188 -35.64 8.90 7.61
CA THR A 188 -36.23 10.26 7.46
C THR A 188 -37.52 10.22 6.64
N LEU A 189 -37.60 9.43 5.59
CA LEU A 189 -38.81 9.27 4.77
C LEU A 189 -39.92 8.55 5.55
N GLU A 190 -39.60 7.50 6.29
CA GLU A 190 -40.53 6.80 7.16
C GLU A 190 -41.12 7.73 8.24
N GLU A 191 -40.26 8.53 8.86
CA GLU A 191 -40.69 9.52 9.86
C GLU A 191 -41.62 10.58 9.25
N ARG A 192 -41.29 11.12 8.08
CA ARG A 192 -42.18 12.06 7.37
C ARG A 192 -43.55 11.43 7.05
N THR A 193 -43.54 10.16 6.60
CA THR A 193 -44.79 9.45 6.31
C THR A 193 -45.60 9.19 7.57
N ARG A 194 -44.95 8.90 8.70
CA ARG A 194 -45.60 8.74 9.99
C ARG A 194 -46.24 10.06 10.44
N ILE A 195 -45.48 11.17 10.41
CA ILE A 195 -45.98 12.49 10.78
C ILE A 195 -47.17 12.92 9.89
N ALA A 196 -47.06 12.68 8.57
CA ALA A 196 -48.17 13.00 7.65
C ALA A 196 -49.46 12.24 7.98
N ARG A 197 -49.38 10.95 8.37
CA ARG A 197 -50.53 10.16 8.81
C ARG A 197 -51.10 10.71 10.12
N GLU A 198 -50.25 11.01 11.11
CA GLU A 198 -50.65 11.55 12.40
C GLU A 198 -51.37 12.91 12.23
N ILE A 199 -50.84 13.80 11.37
CA ILE A 199 -51.51 15.05 11.04
C ILE A 199 -52.87 14.81 10.36
N HIS A 200 -52.91 13.85 9.41
CA HIS A 200 -54.17 13.53 8.73
C HIS A 200 -55.25 13.02 9.71
N ASP A 201 -54.85 12.16 10.64
CA ASP A 201 -55.74 11.60 11.64
C ASP A 201 -56.28 12.67 12.62
N VAL A 202 -55.38 13.59 13.05
CA VAL A 202 -55.79 14.74 13.90
C VAL A 202 -56.73 15.69 13.16
N LEU A 203 -56.46 16.00 11.89
CA LEU A 203 -57.32 16.84 11.07
C LEU A 203 -58.66 16.19 10.80
N ALA A 204 -58.71 14.90 10.45
CA ALA A 204 -59.93 14.15 10.20
C ALA A 204 -60.82 14.11 11.46
N HIS A 205 -60.22 13.89 12.64
CA HIS A 205 -60.94 13.89 13.92
C HIS A 205 -61.50 15.29 14.24
N SER A 206 -60.67 16.34 14.04
CA SER A 206 -61.10 17.72 14.32
C SER A 206 -62.21 18.20 13.38
N LEU A 207 -62.12 17.86 12.09
CA LEU A 207 -63.15 18.19 11.10
C LEU A 207 -64.46 17.41 11.37
N GLY A 208 -64.33 16.13 11.79
CA GLY A 208 -65.49 15.33 12.21
C GLY A 208 -66.20 15.92 13.43
N ALA A 209 -65.45 16.38 14.42
CA ALA A 209 -66.02 17.04 15.59
C ALA A 209 -66.70 18.37 15.23
N LEU A 210 -66.11 19.17 14.34
CA LEU A 210 -66.70 20.41 13.83
C LEU A 210 -68.00 20.16 13.04
N ALA A 211 -68.03 19.12 12.19
CA ALA A 211 -69.26 18.74 11.45
C ALA A 211 -70.41 18.38 12.41
N VAL A 212 -70.14 17.60 13.45
CA VAL A 212 -71.12 17.24 14.47
C VAL A 212 -71.61 18.51 15.24
N GLN A 213 -70.72 19.44 15.57
CA GLN A 213 -71.13 20.71 16.21
C GLN A 213 -71.99 21.56 15.29
N LEU A 214 -71.71 21.63 13.98
CA LEU A 214 -72.53 22.34 13.02
C LEU A 214 -73.95 21.68 12.90
N ASP A 215 -74.03 20.37 12.80
CA ASP A 215 -75.28 19.65 12.75
C ASP A 215 -76.16 19.90 14.01
N VAL A 216 -75.52 19.87 15.19
CA VAL A 216 -76.20 20.20 16.45
C VAL A 216 -76.69 21.64 16.48
N THR A 217 -75.89 22.59 15.97
CA THR A 217 -76.27 23.99 15.93
C THR A 217 -77.42 24.25 14.95
N GLU A 218 -77.40 23.60 13.77
CA GLU A 218 -78.48 23.66 12.78
C GLU A 218 -79.77 23.07 13.37
N ALA A 219 -79.73 21.95 13.99
CA ALA A 219 -80.86 21.35 14.66
C ALA A 219 -81.46 22.23 15.80
N LEU A 220 -80.64 22.95 16.54
CA LEU A 220 -81.09 23.87 17.55
C LEU A 220 -81.74 25.14 16.96
N LEU A 221 -81.28 25.63 15.80
CA LEU A 221 -81.90 26.75 15.10
C LEU A 221 -83.25 26.41 14.51
N ASP A 222 -83.39 25.22 13.92
CA ASP A 222 -84.65 24.71 13.37
C ASP A 222 -85.71 24.52 14.46
N ASN A 223 -85.34 23.96 15.59
CA ASN A 223 -86.24 23.80 16.75
C ASN A 223 -86.58 25.14 17.42
N GLY A 224 -85.71 26.13 17.35
CA GLY A 224 -85.96 27.47 17.90
C GLY A 224 -86.86 28.34 17.00
N ALA A 225 -86.93 28.05 15.71
CA ALA A 225 -87.82 28.69 14.77
C ALA A 225 -89.32 28.25 14.92
N ASP A 226 -89.55 27.06 15.43
CA ASP A 226 -90.86 26.47 15.57
C ASP A 226 -91.57 26.91 16.88
N THR A 227 -90.91 27.67 17.78
CA THR A 227 -91.43 28.15 19.07
C THR A 227 -91.90 29.63 19.06
N THR A 228 -91.97 30.28 17.87
CA THR A 228 -92.46 31.65 17.71
C THR A 228 -93.69 31.71 16.79
N VAL A 229 -94.84 31.10 17.28
CA VAL A 229 -96.19 31.37 16.76
C VAL A 229 -97.12 31.64 17.92
#